data_7f291e079cdb332f16e95626e9418ab7
#
_entry.id   7f291e079cdb332f16e95626e9418ab7
#
_cell.length_a   1.000
_cell.length_b   1.000
_cell.length_c   1.000
_cell.angle_alpha   90.00
_cell.angle_beta   90.00
_cell.angle_gamma   90.00
#
_symmetry.space_group_name_H-M   'P 1'
#
loop_
_entity.id
_entity.type
_entity.pdbx_description
1 polymer ?
#
loop_
_entity_poly.entity_id
_entity_poly.type
_entity_poly.pdbx_seq_one_letter_code
_entity_poly.pdbx_strand_id
1 'polypeptide(L)'
;MNIYVTSAIAGLKEKLNGYVALLNYRYTNLCVKAEHGALLPVTVIADKEYNLEDVAVVFTPTEYQFDIHPKLRDYLQPIIDGIFDVHPEFKLEIQQVEKSDDQRDKHLLYTMPEVDNDRHDLLENLTKVFYEECDADIDKELALHTGGLPELAGKMSVEDIDEIKDELFNIRDEYHDKTKELKQEKLIEIEEAYQRYLAANEGKNLAEGEIDFTKCMRLGQVEE
;
A
#
# COMPACT_ATOMS: atom_id res chain seq x y z
N MET A 1 -6.22 39.39 -5.82
CA MET A 1 -5.25 38.65 -5.01
C MET A 1 -3.82 38.96 -5.43
N ASN A 2 -2.92 39.23 -4.49
CA ASN A 2 -1.52 39.63 -4.76
C ASN A 2 -0.74 38.41 -5.31
N ILE A 3 0.15 38.62 -6.32
CA ILE A 3 0.96 37.56 -6.97
C ILE A 3 1.78 36.72 -5.96
N TYR A 4 2.24 37.33 -4.86
CA TYR A 4 2.96 36.62 -3.80
C TYR A 4 2.06 35.64 -3.03
N VAL A 5 0.81 36.02 -2.77
CA VAL A 5 -0.18 35.15 -2.10
C VAL A 5 -0.55 33.97 -3.01
N THR A 6 -0.77 34.24 -4.30
CA THR A 6 -1.05 33.18 -5.28
C THR A 6 0.10 32.16 -5.35
N SER A 7 1.34 32.63 -5.37
CA SER A 7 2.52 31.76 -5.36
C SER A 7 2.65 30.95 -4.07
N ALA A 8 2.36 31.55 -2.91
CA ALA A 8 2.40 30.87 -1.62
C ALA A 8 1.33 29.77 -1.52
N ILE A 9 0.10 30.04 -1.98
CA ILE A 9 -0.98 29.05 -2.04
C ILE A 9 -0.64 27.92 -3.01
N ALA A 10 -0.05 28.21 -4.17
CA ALA A 10 0.40 27.19 -5.11
C ALA A 10 1.47 26.27 -4.47
N GLY A 11 2.46 26.85 -3.79
CA GLY A 11 3.48 26.08 -3.07
C GLY A 11 2.90 25.24 -1.92
N LEU A 12 1.89 25.76 -1.22
CA LEU A 12 1.16 24.98 -0.22
C LEU A 12 0.46 23.76 -0.86
N LYS A 13 -0.32 23.98 -1.92
CA LYS A 13 -1.02 22.89 -2.62
C LYS A 13 -0.05 21.83 -3.14
N GLU A 14 1.13 22.21 -3.63
CA GLU A 14 2.18 21.27 -4.05
C GLU A 14 2.66 20.39 -2.91
N LYS A 15 2.92 20.96 -1.72
CA LYS A 15 3.30 20.20 -0.53
C LYS A 15 2.19 19.26 -0.06
N LEU A 16 0.96 19.75 0.00
CA LEU A 16 -0.19 18.93 0.41
C LEU A 16 -0.44 17.77 -0.57
N ASN A 17 -0.27 17.99 -1.87
CA ASN A 17 -0.28 16.92 -2.87
C ASN A 17 0.82 15.88 -2.61
N GLY A 18 2.00 16.31 -2.14
CA GLY A 18 3.08 15.42 -1.73
C GLY A 18 2.68 14.51 -0.56
N TYR A 19 2.00 15.05 0.46
CA TYR A 19 1.50 14.24 1.59
C TYR A 19 0.44 13.23 1.17
N VAL A 20 -0.52 13.64 0.32
CA VAL A 20 -1.54 12.72 -0.23
C VAL A 20 -0.89 11.63 -1.10
N ALA A 21 0.09 12.00 -1.93
CA ALA A 21 0.83 11.02 -2.74
C ALA A 21 1.60 10.02 -1.87
N LEU A 22 2.22 10.50 -0.78
CA LEU A 22 2.91 9.64 0.19
C LEU A 22 1.94 8.69 0.89
N LEU A 23 0.75 9.16 1.29
CA LEU A 23 -0.30 8.32 1.88
C LEU A 23 -0.72 7.22 0.91
N ASN A 24 -1.01 7.58 -0.34
CA ASN A 24 -1.38 6.61 -1.38
C ASN A 24 -0.27 5.58 -1.64
N TYR A 25 1.00 6.03 -1.68
CA TYR A 25 2.15 5.14 -1.80
C TYR A 25 2.26 4.16 -0.63
N ARG A 26 2.07 4.62 0.62
CA ARG A 26 2.06 3.76 1.81
C ARG A 26 0.92 2.74 1.73
N TYR A 27 -0.27 3.13 1.28
CA TYR A 27 -1.40 2.22 1.10
C TYR A 27 -1.15 1.17 0.02
N THR A 28 -0.53 1.53 -1.10
CA THR A 28 -0.10 0.58 -2.13
C THR A 28 0.87 -0.47 -1.56
N ASN A 29 1.81 -0.05 -0.69
CA ASN A 29 2.78 -0.95 -0.06
C ASN A 29 2.20 -1.83 1.08
N LEU A 30 0.93 -1.68 1.45
CA LEU A 30 0.24 -2.66 2.29
C LEU A 30 -0.03 -3.98 1.55
N CYS A 31 0.12 -4.00 0.24
CA CYS A 31 0.09 -5.19 -0.62
C CYS A 31 -1.17 -6.05 -0.43
N VAL A 32 -2.33 -5.41 -0.36
CA VAL A 32 -3.63 -6.10 -0.33
C VAL A 32 -3.98 -6.60 -1.73
N LYS A 33 -3.69 -5.78 -2.75
CA LYS A 33 -3.83 -6.10 -4.18
C LYS A 33 -2.49 -5.94 -4.91
N ALA A 34 -2.35 -6.61 -6.05
CA ALA A 34 -1.15 -6.54 -6.89
C ALA A 34 -1.13 -5.24 -7.69
N GLU A 35 -0.69 -4.16 -7.06
CA GLU A 35 -0.49 -2.86 -7.68
C GLU A 35 0.97 -2.67 -8.09
N HIS A 36 1.22 -2.19 -9.32
CA HIS A 36 2.60 -1.95 -9.81
C HIS A 36 3.42 -1.03 -8.88
N GLY A 37 2.74 -0.12 -8.17
CA GLY A 37 3.38 0.78 -7.21
C GLY A 37 4.09 0.06 -6.07
N ALA A 38 3.63 -1.14 -5.68
CA ALA A 38 4.27 -1.96 -4.65
C ALA A 38 5.67 -2.44 -5.06
N LEU A 39 5.95 -2.56 -6.36
CA LEU A 39 7.23 -3.00 -6.88
C LEU A 39 8.22 -1.86 -7.16
N LEU A 40 7.81 -0.59 -7.01
CA LEU A 40 8.70 0.57 -7.23
C LEU A 40 9.95 0.58 -6.33
N PRO A 41 9.89 0.13 -5.05
CA PRO A 41 11.07 0.08 -4.20
C PRO A 41 12.06 -1.03 -4.56
N VAL A 42 11.67 -1.97 -5.44
CA VAL A 42 12.48 -3.15 -5.75
C VAL A 42 13.70 -2.75 -6.58
N THR A 43 14.88 -2.96 -6.00
CA THR A 43 16.16 -2.77 -6.65
C THR A 43 16.76 -4.12 -7.03
N VAL A 44 17.18 -4.27 -8.28
CA VAL A 44 17.79 -5.50 -8.81
C VAL A 44 19.27 -5.30 -8.95
N ILE A 45 20.04 -6.04 -8.16
CA ILE A 45 21.53 -5.98 -8.13
C ILE A 45 22.09 -7.11 -8.98
N ALA A 46 22.65 -6.78 -10.15
CA ALA A 46 23.35 -7.72 -11.03
C ALA A 46 24.80 -7.27 -11.26
N ASP A 47 25.17 -6.85 -12.48
CA ASP A 47 26.44 -6.20 -12.76
C ASP A 47 26.50 -4.76 -12.25
N LYS A 48 25.33 -4.15 -12.07
CA LYS A 48 25.09 -2.86 -11.41
C LYS A 48 23.68 -2.89 -10.79
N GLU A 49 23.28 -1.77 -10.24
CA GLU A 49 21.95 -1.54 -9.70
C GLU A 49 20.96 -1.13 -10.82
N TYR A 50 19.80 -1.78 -10.86
CA TYR A 50 18.71 -1.53 -11.81
C TYR A 50 17.39 -1.38 -11.10
N ASN A 51 16.46 -0.61 -11.67
CA ASN A 51 15.05 -0.71 -11.32
C ASN A 51 14.44 -1.99 -11.92
N LEU A 52 13.44 -2.57 -11.28
CA LEU A 52 12.82 -3.81 -11.77
C LEU A 52 12.32 -3.68 -13.21
N GLU A 53 11.71 -2.54 -13.57
CA GLU A 53 11.17 -2.28 -14.91
C GLU A 53 12.25 -2.22 -16.02
N ASP A 54 13.50 -1.93 -15.65
CA ASP A 54 14.62 -1.93 -16.61
C ASP A 54 15.00 -3.36 -17.04
N VAL A 55 14.84 -4.34 -16.16
CA VAL A 55 15.31 -5.72 -16.32
C VAL A 55 14.21 -6.76 -16.48
N ALA A 56 12.94 -6.39 -16.25
CA ALA A 56 11.80 -7.28 -16.37
C ALA A 56 10.58 -6.58 -17.00
N VAL A 57 9.62 -7.41 -17.42
CA VAL A 57 8.25 -6.97 -17.75
C VAL A 57 7.33 -7.55 -16.69
N VAL A 58 6.48 -6.71 -16.11
CA VAL A 58 5.55 -7.09 -15.04
C VAL A 58 4.13 -7.10 -15.59
N PHE A 59 3.42 -8.19 -15.35
CA PHE A 59 2.00 -8.35 -15.62
C PHE A 59 1.25 -8.60 -14.32
N THR A 60 -0.05 -8.29 -14.30
CA THR A 60 -0.97 -8.58 -13.20
C THR A 60 -2.08 -9.50 -13.72
N PRO A 61 -1.84 -10.83 -13.80
CA PRO A 61 -2.83 -11.77 -14.35
C PRO A 61 -4.10 -11.84 -13.50
N THR A 62 -4.00 -11.57 -12.21
CA THR A 62 -5.12 -11.43 -11.28
C THR A 62 -4.89 -10.24 -10.35
N GLU A 63 -5.91 -9.82 -9.61
CA GLU A 63 -5.78 -8.75 -8.61
C GLU A 63 -4.82 -9.07 -7.45
N TYR A 64 -4.30 -10.31 -7.38
CA TYR A 64 -3.47 -10.79 -6.26
C TYR A 64 -2.16 -11.41 -6.72
N GLN A 65 -1.82 -11.26 -7.99
CA GLN A 65 -0.64 -11.87 -8.55
C GLN A 65 0.12 -10.91 -9.45
N PHE A 66 1.45 -10.95 -9.32
CA PHE A 66 2.38 -10.43 -10.31
C PHE A 66 2.99 -11.58 -11.09
N ASP A 67 3.04 -11.46 -12.40
CA ASP A 67 3.77 -12.34 -13.30
C ASP A 67 4.93 -11.54 -13.90
N ILE A 68 6.16 -11.89 -13.51
CA ILE A 68 7.36 -11.13 -13.79
C ILE A 68 8.23 -11.91 -14.77
N HIS A 69 8.42 -11.33 -15.95
CA HIS A 69 9.20 -11.89 -17.03
C HIS A 69 10.56 -11.20 -17.15
N PRO A 70 11.67 -11.85 -16.72
CA PRO A 70 13.00 -11.30 -16.89
C PRO A 70 13.35 -11.07 -18.36
N LYS A 71 13.92 -9.92 -18.68
CA LYS A 71 14.38 -9.60 -20.05
C LYS A 71 15.60 -10.45 -20.47
N LEU A 72 16.42 -10.86 -19.50
CA LEU A 72 17.55 -11.78 -19.68
C LEU A 72 17.53 -12.82 -18.58
N ARG A 73 18.02 -14.04 -18.90
CA ARG A 73 18.11 -15.14 -17.94
C ARG A 73 18.94 -14.79 -16.70
N ASP A 74 20.00 -14.04 -16.88
CA ASP A 74 20.94 -13.70 -15.81
C ASP A 74 20.31 -12.76 -14.75
N TYR A 75 19.18 -12.13 -15.08
CA TYR A 75 18.41 -11.31 -14.13
C TYR A 75 17.45 -12.11 -13.25
N LEU A 76 17.21 -13.41 -13.53
CA LEU A 76 16.22 -14.22 -12.81
C LEU A 76 16.49 -14.21 -11.30
N GLN A 77 17.69 -14.60 -10.88
CA GLN A 77 18.04 -14.65 -9.45
C GLN A 77 18.14 -13.26 -8.83
N PRO A 78 18.80 -12.25 -9.43
CA PRO A 78 18.80 -10.88 -8.93
C PRO A 78 17.40 -10.28 -8.73
N ILE A 79 16.43 -10.61 -9.58
CA ILE A 79 15.03 -10.16 -9.42
C ILE A 79 14.39 -10.85 -8.21
N ILE A 80 14.61 -12.16 -8.04
CA ILE A 80 14.10 -12.90 -6.86
C ILE A 80 14.64 -12.28 -5.58
N ASP A 81 15.94 -12.04 -5.52
CA ASP A 81 16.60 -11.48 -4.34
C ASP A 81 16.08 -10.06 -4.04
N GLY A 82 15.98 -9.20 -5.06
CA GLY A 82 15.49 -7.84 -4.91
C GLY A 82 14.01 -7.77 -4.46
N ILE A 83 13.15 -8.67 -4.95
CA ILE A 83 11.76 -8.73 -4.50
C ILE A 83 11.68 -9.28 -3.07
N PHE A 84 12.47 -10.31 -2.75
CA PHE A 84 12.49 -10.87 -1.41
C PHE A 84 12.99 -9.87 -0.35
N ASP A 85 13.92 -9.00 -0.70
CA ASP A 85 14.42 -7.95 0.20
C ASP A 85 13.33 -6.93 0.58
N VAL A 86 12.40 -6.63 -0.34
CA VAL A 86 11.32 -5.66 -0.12
C VAL A 86 10.04 -6.33 0.36
N HIS A 87 9.70 -7.49 -0.21
CA HIS A 87 8.45 -8.21 -0.01
C HIS A 87 8.70 -9.71 0.30
N PRO A 88 9.30 -10.01 1.47
CA PRO A 88 9.56 -11.40 1.88
C PRO A 88 8.29 -12.22 2.09
N GLU A 89 7.14 -11.54 2.25
CA GLU A 89 5.82 -12.15 2.46
C GLU A 89 5.19 -12.72 1.18
N PHE A 90 5.68 -12.36 -0.01
CA PHE A 90 5.12 -12.84 -1.27
C PHE A 90 5.48 -14.30 -1.52
N LYS A 91 4.50 -15.09 -1.96
CA LYS A 91 4.71 -16.49 -2.36
C LYS A 91 5.18 -16.55 -3.80
N LEU A 92 6.39 -17.08 -4.03
CA LEU A 92 6.99 -17.24 -5.35
C LEU A 92 6.72 -18.64 -5.92
N GLU A 93 6.28 -18.68 -7.17
CA GLU A 93 6.28 -19.86 -8.03
C GLU A 93 7.07 -19.56 -9.32
N ILE A 94 8.07 -20.41 -9.62
CA ILE A 94 8.81 -20.30 -10.88
C ILE A 94 8.07 -21.14 -11.92
N GLN A 95 7.54 -20.49 -12.94
CA GLN A 95 6.82 -21.13 -14.02
C GLN A 95 7.69 -21.19 -15.28
N GLN A 96 7.43 -22.18 -16.12
CA GLN A 96 8.10 -22.36 -17.42
C GLN A 96 7.05 -22.51 -18.50
N VAL A 97 7.25 -21.88 -19.65
CA VAL A 97 6.35 -22.03 -20.80
C VAL A 97 6.38 -23.48 -21.29
N GLU A 98 5.23 -24.14 -21.35
CA GLU A 98 5.06 -25.59 -21.56
C GLU A 98 5.73 -26.17 -22.83
N LYS A 99 6.20 -25.35 -23.76
CA LYS A 99 6.76 -25.80 -25.05
C LYS A 99 8.24 -25.49 -25.23
N SER A 100 8.94 -25.02 -24.23
CA SER A 100 10.31 -24.60 -24.34
C SER A 100 11.21 -25.34 -23.34
N ASP A 101 12.21 -26.06 -23.89
CA ASP A 101 13.33 -26.58 -23.09
C ASP A 101 14.34 -25.48 -22.74
N ASP A 102 14.13 -24.26 -23.23
CA ASP A 102 15.01 -23.12 -22.95
C ASP A 102 14.71 -22.50 -21.60
N GLN A 103 15.71 -22.47 -20.73
CA GLN A 103 15.60 -21.79 -19.40
C GLN A 103 15.32 -20.29 -19.51
N ARG A 104 15.36 -19.71 -20.73
CA ARG A 104 15.00 -18.31 -21.00
C ARG A 104 13.51 -18.03 -20.87
N ASP A 105 12.69 -19.09 -20.91
CA ASP A 105 11.23 -18.97 -20.85
C ASP A 105 10.68 -19.18 -19.43
N LYS A 106 11.52 -19.01 -18.41
CA LYS A 106 11.09 -18.99 -17.01
C LYS A 106 10.59 -17.59 -16.62
N HIS A 107 9.44 -17.57 -15.99
CA HIS A 107 8.89 -16.38 -15.38
C HIS A 107 8.53 -16.61 -13.91
N LEU A 108 8.34 -15.53 -13.17
CA LEU A 108 8.18 -15.53 -11.73
C LEU A 108 6.75 -15.12 -11.39
N LEU A 109 5.95 -16.05 -10.91
CA LEU A 109 4.60 -15.76 -10.42
C LEU A 109 4.66 -15.52 -8.93
N TYR A 110 4.42 -14.27 -8.52
CA TYR A 110 4.30 -13.87 -7.13
C TYR A 110 2.83 -13.73 -6.75
N THR A 111 2.44 -14.37 -5.67
CA THR A 111 1.08 -14.29 -5.12
C THR A 111 1.13 -13.49 -3.82
N MET A 112 0.21 -12.51 -3.69
CA MET A 112 0.01 -11.73 -2.47
C MET A 112 -0.36 -12.65 -1.32
N PRO A 113 0.08 -12.35 -0.08
CA PRO A 113 -0.36 -13.09 1.09
C PRO A 113 -1.86 -12.89 1.33
N GLU A 114 -2.51 -13.96 1.79
CA GLU A 114 -3.93 -13.91 2.17
C GLU A 114 -4.14 -12.95 3.35
N VAL A 115 -5.29 -12.30 3.38
CA VAL A 115 -5.69 -11.43 4.51
C VAL A 115 -6.47 -12.29 5.50
N ASP A 116 -5.73 -12.96 6.39
CA ASP A 116 -6.29 -13.68 7.55
C ASP A 116 -6.67 -12.72 8.69
N ASN A 117 -7.14 -13.23 9.81
CA ASN A 117 -7.58 -12.43 10.95
C ASN A 117 -6.48 -11.50 11.48
N ASP A 118 -5.28 -12.02 11.66
CA ASP A 118 -4.16 -11.26 12.26
C ASP A 118 -3.70 -10.17 11.28
N ARG A 119 -3.63 -10.51 9.99
CA ARG A 119 -3.26 -9.56 8.94
C ARG A 119 -4.34 -8.51 8.72
N HIS A 120 -5.64 -8.86 8.80
CA HIS A 120 -6.75 -7.92 8.72
C HIS A 120 -6.61 -6.83 9.79
N ASP A 121 -6.46 -7.22 11.06
CA ASP A 121 -6.33 -6.29 12.18
C ASP A 121 -5.09 -5.40 12.04
N LEU A 122 -3.97 -5.98 11.57
CA LEU A 122 -2.74 -5.23 11.32
C LEU A 122 -2.93 -4.19 10.21
N LEU A 123 -3.52 -4.58 9.07
CA LEU A 123 -3.74 -3.69 7.93
C LEU A 123 -4.69 -2.55 8.26
N GLU A 124 -5.79 -2.83 8.99
CA GLU A 124 -6.68 -1.78 9.49
C GLU A 124 -5.96 -0.77 10.38
N ASN A 125 -5.14 -1.26 11.32
CA ASN A 125 -4.38 -0.39 12.22
C ASN A 125 -3.37 0.46 11.46
N LEU A 126 -2.60 -0.13 10.53
CA LEU A 126 -1.65 0.61 9.70
C LEU A 126 -2.36 1.67 8.82
N THR A 127 -3.51 1.33 8.26
CA THR A 127 -4.33 2.27 7.48
C THR A 127 -4.74 3.48 8.33
N LYS A 128 -5.15 3.26 9.58
CA LYS A 128 -5.50 4.34 10.51
C LYS A 128 -4.29 5.21 10.88
N VAL A 129 -3.16 4.58 11.20
CA VAL A 129 -1.92 5.29 11.57
C VAL A 129 -1.42 6.16 10.41
N PHE A 130 -1.35 5.63 9.21
CA PHE A 130 -0.88 6.39 8.04
C PHE A 130 -1.80 7.57 7.71
N TYR A 131 -3.12 7.38 7.86
CA TYR A 131 -4.08 8.47 7.74
C TYR A 131 -3.84 9.57 8.78
N GLU A 132 -3.72 9.21 10.07
CA GLU A 132 -3.53 10.16 11.16
C GLU A 132 -2.22 10.95 11.01
N GLU A 133 -1.14 10.31 10.58
CA GLU A 133 0.13 10.98 10.29
C GLU A 133 -0.02 11.99 9.13
N CYS A 134 -0.67 11.58 8.04
CA CYS A 134 -0.90 12.46 6.89
C CYS A 134 -1.79 13.66 7.26
N ASP A 135 -2.86 13.43 8.01
CA ASP A 135 -3.80 14.44 8.49
C ASP A 135 -3.10 15.47 9.37
N ALA A 136 -2.25 15.01 10.30
CA ALA A 136 -1.42 15.87 11.15
C ALA A 136 -0.39 16.70 10.36
N ASP A 137 0.23 16.14 9.31
CA ASP A 137 1.17 16.85 8.45
C ASP A 137 0.46 17.94 7.62
N ILE A 138 -0.76 17.69 7.15
CA ILE A 138 -1.62 18.66 6.46
C ILE A 138 -1.95 19.81 7.41
N ASP A 139 -2.44 19.53 8.62
CA ASP A 139 -2.79 20.54 9.61
C ASP A 139 -1.58 21.39 10.03
N LYS A 140 -0.42 20.76 10.20
CA LYS A 140 0.83 21.44 10.54
C LYS A 140 1.26 22.42 9.45
N GLU A 141 1.21 22.00 8.18
CA GLU A 141 1.60 22.88 7.07
C GLU A 141 0.63 24.05 6.92
N LEU A 142 -0.67 23.81 7.09
CA LEU A 142 -1.69 24.88 7.10
C LEU A 142 -1.51 25.85 8.25
N ALA A 143 -1.17 25.35 9.45
CA ALA A 143 -0.89 26.20 10.62
C ALA A 143 0.31 27.12 10.39
N LEU A 144 1.36 26.66 9.68
CA LEU A 144 2.50 27.51 9.32
C LEU A 144 2.08 28.65 8.40
N HIS A 145 1.22 28.39 7.41
CA HIS A 145 0.73 29.44 6.51
C HIS A 145 -0.25 30.39 7.19
N THR A 146 -1.13 29.90 8.03
CA THR A 146 -2.08 30.72 8.81
C THR A 146 -1.33 31.60 9.83
N GLY A 147 -0.28 31.06 10.47
CA GLY A 147 0.55 31.81 11.44
C GLY A 147 1.29 33.00 10.84
N GLY A 148 1.54 33.02 9.53
CA GLY A 148 2.15 34.16 8.83
C GLY A 148 1.19 35.30 8.46
N LEU A 149 -0.13 35.07 8.54
CA LEU A 149 -1.13 36.07 8.14
C LEU A 149 -1.07 37.39 8.95
N PRO A 150 -0.80 37.40 10.28
CA PRO A 150 -0.68 38.65 11.05
C PRO A 150 0.43 39.56 10.51
N GLU A 151 1.50 39.06 9.93
CA GLU A 151 2.59 39.85 9.35
C GLU A 151 2.15 40.61 8.08
N LEU A 152 1.06 40.19 7.47
CA LEU A 152 0.45 40.81 6.29
C LEU A 152 -0.51 41.92 6.64
N ALA A 153 -0.98 41.99 7.90
CA ALA A 153 -2.00 42.96 8.39
C ALA A 153 -1.60 44.44 8.22
N GLY A 154 -0.31 44.75 8.04
CA GLY A 154 0.16 46.11 7.73
C GLY A 154 0.38 46.37 6.23
N LYS A 155 0.19 45.36 5.37
CA LYS A 155 0.52 45.42 3.94
C LYS A 155 -0.68 45.16 3.01
N MET A 156 -1.78 44.66 3.56
CA MET A 156 -2.99 44.26 2.84
C MET A 156 -4.24 44.78 3.55
N SER A 157 -5.36 44.83 2.83
CA SER A 157 -6.65 45.17 3.42
C SER A 157 -7.17 44.03 4.33
N VAL A 158 -8.10 44.33 5.23
CA VAL A 158 -8.72 43.31 6.08
C VAL A 158 -9.49 42.30 5.24
N GLU A 159 -10.19 42.78 4.21
CA GLU A 159 -10.95 41.98 3.28
C GLU A 159 -10.07 40.99 2.54
N ASP A 160 -8.88 41.43 2.05
CA ASP A 160 -7.94 40.52 1.37
C ASP A 160 -7.41 39.43 2.31
N ILE A 161 -7.18 39.77 3.60
CA ILE A 161 -6.72 38.79 4.59
C ILE A 161 -7.80 37.77 4.91
N ASP A 162 -9.05 38.19 4.98
CA ASP A 162 -10.17 37.29 5.24
C ASP A 162 -10.42 36.37 4.03
N GLU A 163 -10.28 36.86 2.77
CA GLU A 163 -10.31 36.00 1.58
C GLU A 163 -9.21 34.92 1.60
N ILE A 164 -8.00 35.27 2.06
CA ILE A 164 -6.89 34.31 2.18
C ILE A 164 -7.20 33.24 3.24
N LYS A 165 -7.77 33.64 4.37
CA LYS A 165 -8.17 32.68 5.42
C LYS A 165 -9.22 31.71 4.90
N ASP A 166 -10.25 32.23 4.22
CA ASP A 166 -11.31 31.40 3.65
C ASP A 166 -10.74 30.41 2.62
N GLU A 167 -9.81 30.86 1.77
CA GLU A 167 -9.11 29.97 0.81
C GLU A 167 -8.30 28.90 1.54
N LEU A 168 -7.58 29.22 2.62
CA LEU A 168 -6.82 28.26 3.41
C LEU A 168 -7.74 27.23 4.09
N PHE A 169 -8.91 27.63 4.59
CA PHE A 169 -9.89 26.70 5.14
C PHE A 169 -10.46 25.78 4.06
N ASN A 170 -10.81 26.32 2.90
CA ASN A 170 -11.29 25.53 1.78
C ASN A 170 -10.24 24.50 1.31
N ILE A 171 -8.97 24.90 1.24
CA ILE A 171 -7.86 23.98 0.92
C ILE A 171 -7.76 22.87 1.97
N ARG A 172 -7.84 23.22 3.27
CA ARG A 172 -7.81 22.24 4.35
C ARG A 172 -8.90 21.19 4.16
N ASP A 173 -10.12 21.64 4.03
CA ASP A 173 -11.29 20.74 3.92
C ASP A 173 -11.19 19.87 2.67
N GLU A 174 -10.73 20.42 1.51
CA GLU A 174 -10.46 19.66 0.29
C GLU A 174 -9.45 18.51 0.51
N TYR A 175 -8.36 18.77 1.22
CA TYR A 175 -7.31 17.76 1.41
C TYR A 175 -7.67 16.74 2.49
N HIS A 176 -8.38 17.13 3.56
CA HIS A 176 -8.93 16.18 4.53
C HIS A 176 -9.98 15.25 3.89
N ASP A 177 -10.81 15.77 2.99
CA ASP A 177 -11.76 14.93 2.26
C ASP A 177 -11.03 13.92 1.36
N LYS A 178 -10.00 14.34 0.61
CA LYS A 178 -9.17 13.44 -0.22
C LYS A 178 -8.51 12.32 0.60
N THR A 179 -7.90 12.66 1.73
CA THR A 179 -7.24 11.66 2.58
C THR A 179 -8.24 10.70 3.21
N LYS A 180 -9.43 11.19 3.56
CA LYS A 180 -10.52 10.37 4.09
C LYS A 180 -11.08 9.41 3.04
N GLU A 181 -11.22 9.85 1.79
CA GLU A 181 -11.62 8.98 0.68
C GLU A 181 -10.61 7.85 0.47
N LEU A 182 -9.30 8.16 0.38
CA LEU A 182 -8.24 7.16 0.26
C LEU A 182 -8.26 6.15 1.41
N LYS A 183 -8.47 6.62 2.66
CA LYS A 183 -8.62 5.73 3.81
C LYS A 183 -9.81 4.79 3.66
N GLN A 184 -10.97 5.32 3.25
CA GLN A 184 -12.17 4.51 3.07
C GLN A 184 -12.01 3.47 1.97
N GLU A 185 -11.45 3.86 0.83
CA GLU A 185 -11.15 2.94 -0.27
C GLU A 185 -10.24 1.79 0.18
N LYS A 186 -9.17 2.11 0.94
CA LYS A 186 -8.25 1.09 1.45
C LYS A 186 -8.91 0.17 2.48
N LEU A 187 -9.74 0.68 3.39
CA LEU A 187 -10.48 -0.15 4.34
C LEU A 187 -11.48 -1.09 3.66
N ILE A 188 -12.16 -0.63 2.59
CA ILE A 188 -13.05 -1.48 1.78
C ILE A 188 -12.23 -2.59 1.11
N GLU A 189 -11.09 -2.26 0.52
CA GLU A 189 -10.21 -3.22 -0.12
C GLU A 189 -9.72 -4.31 0.84
N ILE A 190 -9.34 -3.93 2.06
CA ILE A 190 -8.91 -4.85 3.13
C ILE A 190 -10.07 -5.78 3.50
N GLU A 191 -11.26 -5.22 3.73
CA GLU A 191 -12.44 -5.98 4.09
C GLU A 191 -12.85 -6.98 2.99
N GLU A 192 -12.85 -6.56 1.72
CA GLU A 192 -13.13 -7.46 0.58
C GLU A 192 -12.13 -8.62 0.50
N ALA A 193 -10.84 -8.35 0.77
CA ALA A 193 -9.81 -9.38 0.80
C ALA A 193 -10.01 -10.36 1.98
N TYR A 194 -10.40 -9.84 3.13
CA TYR A 194 -10.70 -10.63 4.32
C TYR A 194 -11.94 -11.52 4.13
N GLN A 195 -13.03 -10.97 3.57
CA GLN A 195 -14.24 -11.74 3.28
C GLN A 195 -14.00 -12.89 2.29
N ARG A 196 -13.10 -12.72 1.32
CA ARG A 196 -12.67 -13.82 0.44
C ARG A 196 -11.91 -14.89 1.19
N TYR A 197 -11.00 -14.51 2.09
CA TYR A 197 -10.29 -15.46 2.94
C TYR A 197 -11.27 -16.27 3.78
N LEU A 198 -12.26 -15.64 4.41
CA LEU A 198 -13.29 -16.32 5.18
C LEU A 198 -14.10 -17.29 4.31
N ALA A 199 -14.58 -16.86 3.15
CA ALA A 199 -15.35 -17.70 2.23
C ALA A 199 -14.55 -18.93 1.73
N ALA A 200 -13.24 -18.75 1.48
CA ALA A 200 -12.36 -19.85 1.05
C ALA A 200 -12.06 -20.86 2.18
N ASN A 201 -12.24 -20.46 3.45
CA ASN A 201 -11.93 -21.28 4.63
C ASN A 201 -13.18 -21.71 5.41
N GLU A 202 -14.40 -21.26 5.07
CA GLU A 202 -15.64 -21.69 5.71
C GLU A 202 -15.82 -23.22 5.73
N GLY A 203 -15.40 -23.92 4.65
CA GLY A 203 -15.47 -25.37 4.57
C GLY A 203 -14.37 -26.12 5.35
N LYS A 204 -13.23 -25.47 5.63
CA LYS A 204 -12.11 -26.08 6.35
C LYS A 204 -12.30 -26.03 7.86
N ASN A 205 -12.87 -24.95 8.38
CA ASN A 205 -13.15 -24.81 9.82
C ASN A 205 -14.21 -25.79 10.31
N LEU A 206 -15.14 -26.22 9.45
CA LEU A 206 -16.10 -27.28 9.77
C LEU A 206 -15.44 -28.67 9.84
N ALA A 207 -14.36 -28.90 9.06
CA ALA A 207 -13.63 -30.16 9.07
C ALA A 207 -12.62 -30.27 10.24
N GLU A 208 -12.07 -29.17 10.72
CA GLU A 208 -11.18 -29.12 11.90
C GLU A 208 -11.96 -29.04 13.23
N GLY A 209 -13.22 -28.61 13.21
CA GLY A 209 -14.11 -28.55 14.39
C GLY A 209 -14.71 -29.87 14.86
N GLU A 210 -14.62 -30.94 14.07
CA GLU A 210 -14.85 -32.32 14.56
C GLU A 210 -13.59 -32.85 15.26
N ILE A 211 -13.29 -32.30 16.43
CA ILE A 211 -12.45 -33.01 17.41
C ILE A 211 -13.21 -34.27 17.76
N ASP A 212 -12.73 -35.40 17.25
CA ASP A 212 -13.25 -36.71 17.58
C ASP A 212 -12.97 -37.01 19.08
N PHE A 213 -13.91 -36.56 19.92
CA PHE A 213 -13.87 -36.78 21.38
C PHE A 213 -13.82 -38.26 21.72
N THR A 214 -14.13 -39.17 20.79
CA THR A 214 -14.04 -40.61 21.01
C THR A 214 -12.58 -41.10 21.04
N LYS A 215 -11.64 -40.39 20.43
CA LYS A 215 -10.20 -40.68 20.54
C LYS A 215 -9.58 -40.23 21.87
N CYS A 216 -10.11 -39.20 22.50
CA CYS A 216 -9.61 -38.72 23.79
C CYS A 216 -10.02 -39.63 24.96
N MET A 217 -11.10 -40.40 24.83
CA MET A 217 -11.57 -41.30 25.92
C MET A 217 -10.86 -42.66 25.96
N ARG A 218 -10.02 -43.01 24.97
CA ARG A 218 -9.29 -44.31 24.98
C ARG A 218 -7.93 -44.28 25.66
N LEU A 219 -7.48 -43.16 26.18
CA LEU A 219 -6.19 -43.02 26.89
C LEU A 219 -6.33 -43.12 28.42
N GLY A 220 -7.50 -43.43 28.95
CA GLY A 220 -7.80 -43.52 30.40
C GLY A 220 -8.04 -44.90 30.97
N GLN A 221 -7.84 -46.01 30.22
CA GLN A 221 -7.89 -47.35 30.79
C GLN A 221 -6.46 -47.87 30.95
N VAL A 222 -5.86 -47.57 32.10
CA VAL A 222 -4.71 -48.32 32.66
C VAL A 222 -5.32 -49.52 33.36
N GLU A 223 -4.97 -50.72 32.89
CA GLU A 223 -5.29 -51.98 33.49
C GLU A 223 -4.70 -52.04 34.92
N GLU A 224 -5.52 -52.53 35.88
CA GLU A 224 -5.07 -53.01 37.17
C GLU A 224 -4.40 -54.38 37.02
#